data_27b44ff2364b2090f93eaa236bb31589
#
_entry.id   27b44ff2364b2090f93eaa236bb31589
#
_cell.length_a   1.000
_cell.length_b   1.000
_cell.length_c   1.000
_cell.angle_alpha   90.00
_cell.angle_beta   90.00
_cell.angle_gamma   90.00
#
_symmetry.space_group_name_H-M   'P 1'
#
loop_
_entity.id
_entity.type
_entity.pdbx_description
1 polymer ?
#
loop_
_entity_poly.entity_id
_entity_poly.type
_entity_poly.pdbx_seq_one_letter_code
_entity_poly.pdbx_strand_id
1 'polypeptide(L)'
;MKEGGYLMKISDLVKELDGLRRDYKRGCDDLPKNYVRGSEAMLKASEQLRNDYDASKAKVKDQIRLQLDIIKSKAALEQEVNATLSAPTAEQINEGYKIIDVISKTRDSLTEDTLERLTSKIHDLDQLAVVNDLVQKAGTPEMKRVIKNRAKTLDSHNEKHMSTIDLVNQFEYALSQSGDSMNFTMFSLASQLSEVAEANKATKGEFDGLVRQAERKMEQRQAETQAQQEKFQSEGIRIGE
;
A
#
# COMPACT_ATOMS: atom_id res chain seq x y z
N MET A 1 -7.29 32.90 -5.49
CA MET A 1 -7.50 31.65 -6.21
C MET A 1 -8.22 30.69 -5.26
N LYS A 2 -9.53 30.48 -5.48
CA LYS A 2 -10.36 29.50 -4.76
C LYS A 2 -10.38 28.25 -5.62
N GLU A 3 -9.64 27.22 -5.26
CA GLU A 3 -9.80 25.89 -5.84
C GLU A 3 -9.47 24.83 -4.79
N GLY A 4 -10.32 24.76 -3.79
CA GLY A 4 -10.51 23.52 -3.06
C GLY A 4 -11.61 22.72 -3.78
N GLY A 5 -11.35 22.26 -5.00
CA GLY A 5 -12.25 21.34 -5.66
C GLY A 5 -12.37 20.09 -4.79
N TYR A 6 -13.53 19.91 -4.16
CA TYR A 6 -13.85 18.67 -3.46
C TYR A 6 -13.80 17.54 -4.49
N LEU A 7 -12.74 16.72 -4.43
CA LEU A 7 -12.71 15.49 -5.20
C LEU A 7 -13.89 14.63 -4.74
N MET A 8 -14.78 14.29 -5.67
CA MET A 8 -15.93 13.41 -5.39
C MET A 8 -15.42 12.08 -4.84
N LYS A 9 -16.15 11.49 -3.90
CA LYS A 9 -15.81 10.17 -3.39
C LYS A 9 -15.89 9.11 -4.50
N ILE A 10 -15.04 8.10 -4.47
CA ILE A 10 -15.09 6.99 -5.43
C ILE A 10 -16.47 6.32 -5.41
N SER A 11 -17.07 6.16 -4.22
CA SER A 11 -18.43 5.63 -4.07
C SER A 11 -19.50 6.45 -4.79
N ASP A 12 -19.34 7.77 -4.85
CA ASP A 12 -20.30 8.65 -5.54
C ASP A 12 -20.08 8.61 -7.05
N LEU A 13 -18.85 8.54 -7.52
CA LEU A 13 -18.51 8.31 -8.93
C LEU A 13 -19.04 6.96 -9.44
N VAL A 14 -18.99 5.91 -8.63
CA VAL A 14 -19.58 4.59 -8.99
C VAL A 14 -21.11 4.69 -9.07
N LYS A 15 -21.77 5.43 -8.18
CA LYS A 15 -23.21 5.69 -8.25
C LYS A 15 -23.57 6.51 -9.49
N GLU A 16 -22.72 7.48 -9.86
CA GLU A 16 -22.90 8.28 -11.09
C GLU A 16 -22.81 7.39 -12.33
N LEU A 17 -21.82 6.46 -12.41
CA LEU A 17 -21.73 5.47 -13.50
C LEU A 17 -22.99 4.61 -13.60
N ASP A 18 -23.54 4.15 -12.48
CA ASP A 18 -24.78 3.36 -12.46
C ASP A 18 -25.98 4.20 -12.86
N GLY A 19 -26.02 5.47 -12.49
CA GLY A 19 -27.00 6.46 -12.93
C GLY A 19 -26.99 6.63 -14.45
N LEU A 20 -25.82 6.93 -15.03
CA LEU A 20 -25.64 7.08 -16.48
C LEU A 20 -26.14 5.85 -17.26
N ARG A 21 -25.85 4.64 -16.75
CA ARG A 21 -26.34 3.40 -17.36
C ARG A 21 -27.85 3.29 -17.33
N ARG A 22 -28.49 3.62 -16.19
CA ARG A 22 -29.96 3.58 -16.07
C ARG A 22 -30.63 4.58 -17.01
N ASP A 23 -30.04 5.77 -17.11
CA ASP A 23 -30.58 6.83 -17.98
C ASP A 23 -30.41 6.47 -19.47
N TYR A 24 -29.26 5.90 -19.86
CA TYR A 24 -29.03 5.36 -21.19
C TYR A 24 -30.06 4.27 -21.55
N LYS A 25 -30.29 3.31 -20.64
CA LYS A 25 -31.29 2.26 -20.85
C LYS A 25 -32.68 2.84 -21.03
N ARG A 26 -33.07 3.81 -20.18
CA ARG A 26 -34.35 4.49 -20.28
C ARG A 26 -34.46 5.22 -21.60
N GLY A 27 -33.45 5.95 -22.04
CA GLY A 27 -33.40 6.61 -23.34
C GLY A 27 -33.59 5.64 -24.49
N CYS A 28 -32.93 4.46 -24.47
CA CYS A 28 -33.14 3.40 -25.47
C CYS A 28 -34.59 2.87 -25.48
N ASP A 29 -35.21 2.70 -24.32
CA ASP A 29 -36.60 2.24 -24.19
C ASP A 29 -37.63 3.29 -24.69
N ASP A 30 -37.26 4.56 -24.67
CA ASP A 30 -38.12 5.69 -25.09
C ASP A 30 -37.98 6.02 -26.61
N LEU A 31 -36.88 5.61 -27.26
CA LEU A 31 -36.67 5.82 -28.69
C LEU A 31 -37.84 5.33 -29.56
N PRO A 32 -38.35 4.07 -29.42
CA PRO A 32 -39.46 3.59 -30.25
C PRO A 32 -40.82 4.20 -29.90
N LYS A 33 -40.91 4.93 -28.77
CA LYS A 33 -42.13 5.68 -28.41
C LYS A 33 -42.18 7.06 -29.09
N ASN A 34 -40.99 7.64 -29.30
CA ASN A 34 -40.87 9.02 -29.81
C ASN A 34 -40.58 9.09 -31.32
N TYR A 35 -40.16 7.95 -31.92
CA TYR A 35 -39.76 7.90 -33.33
C TYR A 35 -40.38 6.68 -34.03
N VAL A 36 -40.58 6.80 -35.33
CA VAL A 36 -40.99 5.66 -36.17
C VAL A 36 -39.81 4.68 -36.23
N ARG A 37 -40.07 3.41 -35.99
CA ARG A 37 -39.05 2.34 -36.01
C ARG A 37 -38.31 2.29 -37.34
N GLY A 38 -36.97 2.28 -37.28
CA GLY A 38 -36.09 2.25 -38.43
C GLY A 38 -36.01 3.53 -39.23
N SER A 39 -36.65 4.63 -38.79
CA SER A 39 -36.51 5.95 -39.43
C SER A 39 -35.08 6.49 -39.25
N GLU A 40 -34.62 7.30 -40.20
CA GLU A 40 -33.33 7.98 -40.12
C GLU A 40 -33.21 8.84 -38.84
N ALA A 41 -34.34 9.47 -38.45
CA ALA A 41 -34.42 10.26 -37.21
C ALA A 41 -34.18 9.39 -35.97
N MET A 42 -34.75 8.17 -35.92
CA MET A 42 -34.52 7.22 -34.82
C MET A 42 -33.07 6.76 -34.78
N LEU A 43 -32.45 6.45 -35.91
CA LEU A 43 -31.06 6.04 -36.01
C LEU A 43 -30.12 7.15 -35.50
N LYS A 44 -30.29 8.37 -35.95
CA LYS A 44 -29.53 9.57 -35.52
C LYS A 44 -29.70 9.79 -34.00
N ALA A 45 -30.89 9.71 -33.47
CA ALA A 45 -31.18 9.89 -32.05
C ALA A 45 -30.52 8.75 -31.20
N SER A 46 -30.51 7.51 -31.68
CA SER A 46 -29.87 6.38 -31.04
C SER A 46 -28.34 6.54 -31.01
N GLU A 47 -27.75 6.99 -32.12
CA GLU A 47 -26.32 7.26 -32.22
C GLU A 47 -25.91 8.41 -31.29
N GLN A 48 -26.66 9.51 -31.26
CA GLN A 48 -26.41 10.61 -30.34
C GLN A 48 -26.49 10.17 -28.89
N LEU A 49 -27.52 9.42 -28.49
CA LEU A 49 -27.70 8.90 -27.14
C LEU A 49 -26.51 8.02 -26.72
N ARG A 50 -26.03 7.18 -27.63
CA ARG A 50 -24.86 6.33 -27.39
C ARG A 50 -23.58 7.16 -27.21
N ASN A 51 -23.35 8.12 -28.09
CA ASN A 51 -22.15 8.98 -28.04
C ASN A 51 -22.13 9.79 -26.73
N ASP A 52 -23.26 10.35 -26.31
CA ASP A 52 -23.37 11.11 -25.07
C ASP A 52 -23.14 10.22 -23.83
N TYR A 53 -23.67 8.99 -23.86
CA TYR A 53 -23.41 8.00 -22.81
C TYR A 53 -21.94 7.62 -22.74
N ASP A 54 -21.33 7.26 -23.87
CA ASP A 54 -19.92 6.82 -23.93
C ASP A 54 -18.98 7.97 -23.49
N ALA A 55 -19.23 9.20 -23.88
CA ALA A 55 -18.46 10.37 -23.47
C ALA A 55 -18.58 10.64 -21.95
N SER A 56 -19.79 10.59 -21.42
CA SER A 56 -20.02 10.80 -19.98
C SER A 56 -19.41 9.67 -19.13
N LYS A 57 -19.55 8.43 -19.58
CA LYS A 57 -18.96 7.25 -18.96
C LYS A 57 -17.42 7.31 -18.93
N ALA A 58 -16.79 7.72 -20.04
CA ALA A 58 -15.35 7.90 -20.12
C ALA A 58 -14.87 8.92 -19.09
N LYS A 59 -15.52 10.10 -19.03
CA LYS A 59 -15.19 11.16 -18.09
C LYS A 59 -15.24 10.69 -16.62
N VAL A 60 -16.29 9.97 -16.22
CA VAL A 60 -16.40 9.46 -14.85
C VAL A 60 -15.35 8.38 -14.57
N LYS A 61 -15.09 7.48 -15.53
CA LYS A 61 -14.02 6.48 -15.39
C LYS A 61 -12.63 7.13 -15.23
N ASP A 62 -12.35 8.20 -15.94
CA ASP A 62 -11.07 8.92 -15.82
C ASP A 62 -10.95 9.62 -14.45
N GLN A 63 -12.04 10.16 -13.92
CA GLN A 63 -12.05 10.70 -12.56
C GLN A 63 -11.81 9.61 -11.50
N ILE A 64 -12.39 8.43 -11.67
CA ILE A 64 -12.12 7.27 -10.79
C ILE A 64 -10.64 6.90 -10.85
N ARG A 65 -10.08 6.74 -12.04
CA ARG A 65 -8.66 6.39 -12.22
C ARG A 65 -7.75 7.39 -11.54
N LEU A 66 -7.99 8.69 -11.75
CA LEU A 66 -7.20 9.74 -11.10
C LEU A 66 -7.22 9.61 -9.56
N GLN A 67 -8.37 9.30 -8.97
CA GLN A 67 -8.46 9.10 -7.52
C GLN A 67 -7.75 7.84 -7.05
N LEU A 68 -7.83 6.75 -7.81
CA LEU A 68 -7.11 5.50 -7.51
C LEU A 68 -5.60 5.73 -7.56
N ASP A 69 -5.10 6.46 -8.55
CA ASP A 69 -3.68 6.81 -8.68
C ASP A 69 -3.19 7.63 -7.47
N ILE A 70 -4.01 8.58 -7.00
CA ILE A 70 -3.70 9.37 -5.80
C ILE A 70 -3.61 8.48 -4.56
N ILE A 71 -4.59 7.58 -4.35
CA ILE A 71 -4.59 6.65 -3.21
C ILE A 71 -3.39 5.72 -3.27
N LYS A 72 -3.10 5.15 -4.42
CA LYS A 72 -1.99 4.22 -4.66
C LYS A 72 -0.63 4.89 -4.43
N SER A 73 -0.43 6.09 -5.01
CA SER A 73 0.81 6.86 -4.83
C SER A 73 1.03 7.23 -3.37
N LYS A 74 -0.03 7.61 -2.65
CA LYS A 74 0.06 7.93 -1.22
C LYS A 74 0.39 6.69 -0.39
N ALA A 75 -0.28 5.56 -0.64
CA ALA A 75 0.00 4.31 0.06
C ALA A 75 1.45 3.84 -0.16
N ALA A 76 1.97 3.95 -1.39
CA ALA A 76 3.36 3.63 -1.71
C ALA A 76 4.34 4.54 -0.97
N LEU A 77 4.09 5.86 -0.95
CA LEU A 77 4.93 6.82 -0.23
C LEU A 77 4.89 6.58 1.29
N GLU A 78 3.72 6.30 1.87
CA GLU A 78 3.60 5.93 3.29
C GLU A 78 4.37 4.65 3.61
N GLN A 79 4.37 3.67 2.73
CA GLN A 79 5.17 2.45 2.87
C GLN A 79 6.67 2.77 2.88
N GLU A 80 7.14 3.60 1.95
CA GLU A 80 8.55 4.02 1.88
C GLU A 80 8.98 4.79 3.13
N VAL A 81 8.17 5.76 3.58
CA VAL A 81 8.42 6.52 4.81
C VAL A 81 8.48 5.60 6.03
N ASN A 82 7.52 4.68 6.18
CA ASN A 82 7.49 3.75 7.29
C ASN A 82 8.68 2.77 7.24
N ALA A 83 9.04 2.27 6.07
CA ALA A 83 10.24 1.44 5.90
C ALA A 83 11.51 2.20 6.34
N THR A 84 11.62 3.48 5.96
CA THR A 84 12.75 4.34 6.38
C THR A 84 12.76 4.57 7.88
N LEU A 85 11.61 4.84 8.50
CA LEU A 85 11.51 5.09 9.94
C LEU A 85 11.75 3.83 10.77
N SER A 86 11.30 2.67 10.30
CA SER A 86 11.45 1.38 10.98
C SER A 86 12.80 0.71 10.74
N ALA A 87 13.54 1.13 9.71
CA ALA A 87 14.83 0.53 9.41
C ALA A 87 15.81 0.70 10.58
N PRO A 88 16.55 -0.35 10.96
CA PRO A 88 17.45 -0.33 12.10
C PRO A 88 18.64 0.63 11.90
N THR A 89 19.13 1.21 12.99
CA THR A 89 20.38 2.00 12.97
C THR A 89 21.60 1.07 12.86
N ALA A 90 22.75 1.62 12.49
CA ALA A 90 24.00 0.86 12.45
C ALA A 90 24.36 0.22 13.82
N GLU A 91 24.05 0.91 14.92
CA GLU A 91 24.24 0.38 16.28
C GLU A 91 23.31 -0.82 16.55
N GLN A 92 22.02 -0.72 16.19
CA GLN A 92 21.06 -1.82 16.31
C GLN A 92 21.45 -3.03 15.46
N ILE A 93 21.96 -2.80 14.24
CA ILE A 93 22.49 -3.86 13.37
C ILE A 93 23.67 -4.55 14.03
N ASN A 94 24.64 -3.78 14.54
CA ASN A 94 25.80 -4.35 15.24
C ASN A 94 25.42 -5.10 16.53
N GLU A 95 24.45 -4.62 17.30
CA GLU A 95 23.90 -5.33 18.45
C GLU A 95 23.25 -6.65 18.02
N GLY A 96 22.50 -6.64 16.93
CA GLY A 96 21.88 -7.84 16.36
C GLY A 96 22.90 -8.91 15.98
N TYR A 97 24.04 -8.57 15.36
CA TYR A 97 25.11 -9.53 15.08
C TYR A 97 25.74 -10.11 16.34
N LYS A 98 25.93 -9.29 17.39
CA LYS A 98 26.41 -9.81 18.69
C LYS A 98 25.41 -10.80 19.31
N ILE A 99 24.11 -10.55 19.16
CA ILE A 99 23.06 -11.43 19.62
C ILE A 99 23.07 -12.76 18.86
N ILE A 100 23.22 -12.71 17.53
CA ILE A 100 23.36 -13.91 16.69
C ILE A 100 24.55 -14.76 17.14
N ASP A 101 25.69 -14.12 17.43
CA ASP A 101 26.88 -14.82 17.94
C ASP A 101 26.62 -15.49 19.30
N VAL A 102 25.94 -14.81 20.22
CA VAL A 102 25.50 -15.38 21.50
C VAL A 102 24.58 -16.58 21.29
N ILE A 103 23.54 -16.45 20.46
CA ILE A 103 22.61 -17.54 20.17
C ILE A 103 23.34 -18.73 19.55
N SER A 104 24.26 -18.49 18.64
CA SER A 104 25.06 -19.54 18.00
C SER A 104 25.91 -20.31 19.02
N LYS A 105 26.54 -19.62 19.98
CA LYS A 105 27.41 -20.21 21.01
C LYS A 105 26.63 -20.92 22.13
N THR A 106 25.40 -20.46 22.42
CA THR A 106 24.56 -21.00 23.51
C THR A 106 23.46 -21.93 23.03
N ARG A 107 23.46 -22.31 21.76
CA ARG A 107 22.39 -22.99 21.06
C ARG A 107 21.81 -24.19 21.81
N ASP A 108 22.70 -25.06 22.38
CA ASP A 108 22.30 -26.31 23.04
C ASP A 108 21.71 -26.09 24.45
N SER A 109 21.92 -24.90 25.04
CA SER A 109 21.35 -24.48 26.34
C SER A 109 20.31 -23.39 26.25
N LEU A 110 19.89 -23.04 25.03
CA LEU A 110 18.95 -21.95 24.79
C LEU A 110 17.54 -22.33 25.25
N THR A 111 16.93 -21.50 26.09
CA THR A 111 15.54 -21.64 26.50
C THR A 111 14.62 -20.67 25.69
N GLU A 112 13.30 -20.93 25.68
CA GLU A 112 12.32 -20.07 25.02
C GLU A 112 12.41 -18.63 25.54
N ASP A 113 12.40 -18.42 26.86
CA ASP A 113 12.47 -17.11 27.50
C ASP A 113 13.76 -16.36 27.15
N THR A 114 14.88 -17.08 27.08
CA THR A 114 16.17 -16.49 26.69
C THR A 114 16.16 -16.08 25.23
N LEU A 115 15.60 -16.92 24.36
CA LEU A 115 15.45 -16.61 22.92
C LEU A 115 14.55 -15.41 22.72
N GLU A 116 13.40 -15.33 23.41
CA GLU A 116 12.48 -14.20 23.31
C GLU A 116 13.16 -12.90 23.72
N ARG A 117 13.86 -12.89 24.85
CA ARG A 117 14.61 -11.73 25.35
C ARG A 117 15.74 -11.30 24.38
N LEU A 118 16.43 -12.25 23.76
CA LEU A 118 17.49 -11.94 22.80
C LEU A 118 16.91 -11.43 21.49
N THR A 119 15.90 -12.09 20.93
CA THR A 119 15.28 -11.69 19.66
C THR A 119 14.50 -10.40 19.75
N SER A 120 14.00 -10.00 20.94
CA SER A 120 13.34 -8.69 21.12
C SER A 120 14.24 -7.50 20.79
N LYS A 121 15.56 -7.68 20.87
CA LYS A 121 16.57 -6.67 20.54
C LYS A 121 17.03 -6.70 19.08
N ILE A 122 16.61 -7.68 18.29
CA ILE A 122 16.86 -7.74 16.86
C ILE A 122 15.83 -6.88 16.14
N HIS A 123 16.29 -5.91 15.38
CA HIS A 123 15.46 -4.93 14.67
C HIS A 123 15.49 -5.10 13.14
N ASP A 124 16.18 -6.13 12.66
CA ASP A 124 16.38 -6.44 11.25
C ASP A 124 15.82 -7.83 10.92
N LEU A 125 15.05 -7.92 9.81
CA LEU A 125 14.43 -9.19 9.39
C LEU A 125 15.45 -10.19 8.87
N ASP A 126 16.52 -9.74 8.21
CA ASP A 126 17.56 -10.63 7.68
C ASP A 126 18.35 -11.27 8.83
N GLN A 127 18.65 -10.49 9.86
CA GLN A 127 19.25 -11.01 11.10
C GLN A 127 18.33 -12.03 11.81
N LEU A 128 17.03 -11.74 11.83
CA LEU A 128 16.05 -12.68 12.40
C LEU A 128 15.93 -13.96 11.57
N ALA A 129 16.08 -13.89 10.26
CA ALA A 129 16.14 -15.07 9.38
C ALA A 129 17.35 -15.95 9.70
N VAL A 130 18.53 -15.36 9.96
CA VAL A 130 19.72 -16.11 10.41
C VAL A 130 19.45 -16.81 11.74
N VAL A 131 18.81 -16.14 12.71
CA VAL A 131 18.42 -16.79 13.98
C VAL A 131 17.43 -17.92 13.75
N ASN A 132 16.46 -17.74 12.86
CA ASN A 132 15.52 -18.79 12.49
C ASN A 132 16.23 -20.03 11.96
N ASP A 133 17.23 -19.89 11.09
CA ASP A 133 18.00 -20.99 10.54
C ASP A 133 18.82 -21.71 11.60
N LEU A 134 19.38 -20.97 12.56
CA LEU A 134 20.10 -21.56 13.72
C LEU A 134 19.16 -22.38 14.61
N VAL A 135 17.95 -21.92 14.84
CA VAL A 135 16.94 -22.57 15.69
C VAL A 135 16.19 -23.68 14.96
N GLN A 136 16.01 -23.59 13.63
CA GLN A 136 15.31 -24.61 12.85
C GLN A 136 15.91 -26.02 13.00
N LYS A 137 17.22 -26.10 13.18
CA LYS A 137 17.96 -27.36 13.23
C LYS A 137 17.92 -28.03 14.62
N ALA A 138 17.66 -27.30 15.69
CA ALA A 138 17.72 -27.81 17.06
C ALA A 138 16.62 -27.29 18.00
N GLY A 139 15.78 -26.34 17.54
CA GLY A 139 14.80 -25.67 18.37
C GLY A 139 13.46 -26.41 18.51
N THR A 140 12.79 -26.15 19.63
CA THR A 140 11.44 -26.61 19.91
C THR A 140 10.40 -25.87 19.04
N PRO A 141 9.17 -26.39 18.90
CA PRO A 141 8.07 -25.68 18.26
C PRO A 141 7.80 -24.29 18.87
N GLU A 142 7.97 -24.16 20.19
CA GLU A 142 7.79 -22.93 20.97
C GLU A 142 8.82 -21.87 20.54
N MET A 143 10.10 -22.24 20.41
CA MET A 143 11.16 -21.35 19.93
C MET A 143 10.88 -20.83 18.51
N LYS A 144 10.39 -21.70 17.63
CA LYS A 144 9.97 -21.29 16.26
C LYS A 144 8.82 -20.29 16.29
N ARG A 145 7.89 -20.46 17.23
CA ARG A 145 6.77 -19.52 17.44
C ARG A 145 7.26 -18.15 17.90
N VAL A 146 8.22 -18.08 18.81
CA VAL A 146 8.85 -16.82 19.27
C VAL A 146 9.42 -16.06 18.08
N ILE A 147 10.21 -16.70 17.23
CA ILE A 147 10.81 -16.06 16.05
C ILE A 147 9.73 -15.58 15.08
N LYS A 148 8.72 -16.41 14.81
CA LYS A 148 7.61 -16.06 13.92
C LYS A 148 6.80 -14.84 14.44
N ASN A 149 6.57 -14.79 15.75
CA ASN A 149 5.89 -13.66 16.37
C ASN A 149 6.72 -12.38 16.27
N ARG A 150 8.04 -12.49 16.48
CA ARG A 150 8.94 -11.33 16.31
C ARG A 150 8.99 -10.84 14.88
N ALA A 151 9.05 -11.75 13.90
CA ALA A 151 9.00 -11.38 12.48
C ALA A 151 7.72 -10.62 12.13
N LYS A 152 6.56 -11.10 12.60
CA LYS A 152 5.28 -10.41 12.41
C LYS A 152 5.29 -9.00 13.03
N THR A 153 5.89 -8.84 14.22
CA THR A 153 5.99 -7.52 14.86
C THR A 153 6.84 -6.55 14.04
N LEU A 154 7.93 -7.03 13.44
CA LEU A 154 8.80 -6.21 12.60
C LEU A 154 8.14 -5.87 11.25
N ASP A 155 7.30 -6.75 10.72
CA ASP A 155 6.64 -6.60 9.42
C ASP A 155 5.26 -5.90 9.51
N SER A 156 4.70 -5.73 10.71
CA SER A 156 3.33 -5.24 10.92
C SER A 156 3.04 -3.85 10.34
N HIS A 157 4.06 -3.05 10.07
CA HIS A 157 3.91 -1.74 9.43
C HIS A 157 3.66 -1.83 7.91
N ASN A 158 4.09 -2.92 7.26
CA ASN A 158 3.92 -3.10 5.82
C ASN A 158 2.55 -3.67 5.45
N GLU A 159 1.94 -4.49 6.31
CA GLU A 159 0.67 -5.17 6.02
C GLU A 159 -0.49 -4.20 5.70
N LYS A 160 -0.58 -3.08 6.41
CA LYS A 160 -1.67 -2.11 6.23
C LYS A 160 -1.62 -1.41 4.87
N HIS A 161 -0.44 -1.06 4.39
CA HIS A 161 -0.25 -0.36 3.12
C HIS A 161 -0.38 -1.32 1.93
N MET A 162 0.11 -2.55 2.07
CA MET A 162 -0.12 -3.60 1.08
C MET A 162 -1.62 -3.86 0.89
N SER A 163 -2.41 -3.91 1.98
CA SER A 163 -3.86 -4.08 1.89
C SER A 163 -4.56 -2.94 1.15
N THR A 164 -4.07 -1.70 1.25
CA THR A 164 -4.61 -0.55 0.49
C THR A 164 -4.29 -0.67 -0.99
N ILE A 165 -3.08 -1.04 -1.36
CA ILE A 165 -2.67 -1.27 -2.75
C ILE A 165 -3.46 -2.44 -3.35
N ASP A 166 -3.62 -3.52 -2.60
CA ASP A 166 -4.41 -4.68 -3.04
C ASP A 166 -5.88 -4.31 -3.26
N LEU A 167 -6.45 -3.48 -2.38
CA LEU A 167 -7.82 -2.98 -2.53
C LEU A 167 -7.99 -2.14 -3.81
N VAL A 168 -7.03 -1.27 -4.12
CA VAL A 168 -7.01 -0.51 -5.38
C VAL A 168 -6.93 -1.45 -6.57
N ASN A 169 -6.01 -2.42 -6.58
CA ASN A 169 -5.84 -3.37 -7.66
C ASN A 169 -7.10 -4.23 -7.89
N GLN A 170 -7.75 -4.68 -6.82
CA GLN A 170 -9.03 -5.41 -6.89
C GLN A 170 -10.14 -4.56 -7.51
N PHE A 171 -10.21 -3.27 -7.15
CA PHE A 171 -11.20 -2.36 -7.71
C PHE A 171 -10.92 -2.05 -9.19
N GLU A 172 -9.67 -1.80 -9.57
CA GLU A 172 -9.26 -1.61 -10.97
C GLU A 172 -9.62 -2.83 -11.82
N TYR A 173 -9.34 -4.04 -11.31
CA TYR A 173 -9.74 -5.28 -11.98
C TYR A 173 -11.26 -5.37 -12.11
N ALA A 174 -12.03 -5.14 -11.06
CA ALA A 174 -13.49 -5.15 -11.09
C ALA A 174 -14.04 -4.11 -12.08
N LEU A 175 -13.45 -2.90 -12.13
CA LEU A 175 -13.82 -1.84 -13.06
C LEU A 175 -13.53 -2.22 -14.52
N SER A 176 -12.43 -2.94 -14.78
CA SER A 176 -12.08 -3.41 -16.12
C SER A 176 -13.00 -4.52 -16.61
N GLN A 177 -13.43 -5.41 -15.72
CA GLN A 177 -14.30 -6.56 -16.04
C GLN A 177 -15.80 -6.22 -16.08
N SER A 178 -16.20 -5.11 -15.45
CA SER A 178 -17.64 -4.81 -15.25
C SER A 178 -18.40 -4.48 -16.53
N GLY A 179 -17.69 -4.15 -17.64
CA GLY A 179 -18.35 -3.71 -18.86
C GLY A 179 -19.34 -2.57 -18.55
N ASP A 180 -20.61 -2.82 -18.77
CA ASP A 180 -21.70 -1.89 -18.44
C ASP A 180 -22.49 -2.30 -17.18
N SER A 181 -22.12 -3.41 -16.48
CA SER A 181 -22.85 -3.83 -15.30
C SER A 181 -22.06 -3.53 -14.02
N MET A 182 -22.63 -2.69 -13.16
CA MET A 182 -22.13 -2.47 -11.80
C MET A 182 -22.67 -3.61 -10.91
N ASN A 183 -21.75 -4.29 -10.22
CA ASN A 183 -22.12 -5.35 -9.29
C ASN A 183 -21.93 -4.90 -7.84
N PHE A 184 -22.47 -5.67 -6.89
CA PHE A 184 -22.36 -5.40 -5.46
C PHE A 184 -20.90 -5.28 -5.01
N THR A 185 -20.00 -6.06 -5.59
CA THR A 185 -18.58 -6.06 -5.26
C THR A 185 -17.95 -4.68 -5.54
N MET A 186 -18.26 -4.05 -6.68
CA MET A 186 -17.77 -2.71 -7.00
C MET A 186 -18.24 -1.65 -6.01
N PHE A 187 -19.51 -1.69 -5.61
CA PHE A 187 -20.01 -0.74 -4.61
C PHE A 187 -19.34 -0.94 -3.25
N SER A 188 -19.11 -2.19 -2.83
CA SER A 188 -18.41 -2.51 -1.59
C SER A 188 -16.96 -2.02 -1.60
N LEU A 189 -16.21 -2.32 -2.68
CA LEU A 189 -14.83 -1.87 -2.84
C LEU A 189 -14.74 -0.34 -2.92
N ALA A 190 -15.67 0.32 -3.63
CA ALA A 190 -15.72 1.77 -3.72
C ALA A 190 -16.00 2.44 -2.36
N SER A 191 -16.82 1.83 -1.51
CA SER A 191 -17.06 2.31 -0.14
C SER A 191 -15.79 2.23 0.70
N GLN A 192 -15.11 1.08 0.70
CA GLN A 192 -13.86 0.87 1.44
C GLN A 192 -12.77 1.85 0.97
N LEU A 193 -12.60 2.04 -0.34
CA LEU A 193 -11.64 3.01 -0.89
C LEU A 193 -11.98 4.44 -0.51
N SER A 194 -13.27 4.78 -0.44
CA SER A 194 -13.71 6.11 0.01
C SER A 194 -13.39 6.36 1.49
N GLU A 195 -13.52 5.34 2.33
CA GLU A 195 -13.15 5.40 3.76
C GLU A 195 -11.64 5.57 3.93
N VAL A 196 -10.83 4.81 3.16
CA VAL A 196 -9.37 4.97 3.14
C VAL A 196 -8.96 6.37 2.67
N ALA A 197 -9.60 6.90 1.62
CA ALA A 197 -9.32 8.23 1.11
C ALA A 197 -9.69 9.33 2.10
N GLU A 198 -10.76 9.16 2.89
CA GLU A 198 -11.15 10.10 3.94
C GLU A 198 -10.23 10.05 5.16
N ALA A 199 -9.87 8.88 5.61
CA ALA A 199 -8.88 8.70 6.67
C ALA A 199 -7.54 9.38 6.27
N ASN A 200 -7.14 9.24 5.02
CA ASN A 200 -5.95 9.87 4.47
C ASN A 200 -6.00 11.40 4.39
N LYS A 201 -7.18 12.02 4.26
CA LYS A 201 -7.33 13.49 4.27
C LYS A 201 -7.11 14.09 5.65
N ALA A 202 -7.58 13.42 6.69
CA ALA A 202 -7.45 13.88 8.08
C ALA A 202 -6.00 13.91 8.57
N THR A 203 -5.11 13.14 7.96
CA THR A 203 -3.71 12.95 8.39
C THR A 203 -2.69 13.72 7.56
N LYS A 204 -3.09 14.65 6.67
CA LYS A 204 -2.15 15.35 5.78
C LYS A 204 -1.00 16.05 6.54
N GLY A 205 -1.30 16.77 7.63
CA GLY A 205 -0.27 17.46 8.43
C GLY A 205 0.64 16.50 9.21
N GLU A 206 0.08 15.37 9.68
CA GLU A 206 0.84 14.31 10.34
C GLU A 206 1.75 13.60 9.32
N PHE A 207 1.26 13.36 8.11
CA PHE A 207 2.02 12.74 7.04
C PHE A 207 3.23 13.61 6.61
N ASP A 208 3.03 14.91 6.40
CA ASP A 208 4.13 15.84 6.10
C ASP A 208 5.17 15.87 7.24
N GLY A 209 4.75 15.69 8.49
CA GLY A 209 5.60 15.51 9.65
C GLY A 209 6.45 14.24 9.59
N LEU A 210 5.83 13.11 9.22
CA LEU A 210 6.51 11.81 9.06
C LEU A 210 7.52 11.83 7.92
N VAL A 211 7.20 12.43 6.78
CA VAL A 211 8.15 12.61 5.66
C VAL A 211 9.40 13.35 6.11
N ARG A 212 9.26 14.52 6.78
CA ARG A 212 10.41 15.27 7.30
C ARG A 212 11.22 14.49 8.33
N GLN A 213 10.56 13.65 9.13
CA GLN A 213 11.25 12.80 10.10
C GLN A 213 12.03 11.69 9.40
N ALA A 214 11.48 11.08 8.33
CA ALA A 214 12.16 10.08 7.53
C ALA A 214 13.39 10.68 6.81
N GLU A 215 13.28 11.87 6.21
CA GLU A 215 14.37 12.58 5.57
C GLU A 215 15.53 12.82 6.56
N ARG A 216 15.25 13.36 7.75
CA ARG A 216 16.27 13.54 8.79
C ARG A 216 16.95 12.25 9.21
N LYS A 217 16.18 11.15 9.32
CA LYS A 217 16.73 9.84 9.68
C LYS A 217 17.62 9.27 8.57
N MET A 218 17.29 9.50 7.30
CA MET A 218 18.14 9.14 6.16
C MET A 218 19.46 9.94 6.17
N GLU A 219 19.39 11.26 6.36
CA GLU A 219 20.59 12.11 6.46
C GLU A 219 21.50 11.68 7.60
N GLN A 220 20.93 11.39 8.78
CA GLN A 220 21.68 10.90 9.93
C GLN A 220 22.40 9.57 9.62
N ARG A 221 21.73 8.61 8.97
CA ARG A 221 22.34 7.33 8.57
C ARG A 221 23.45 7.50 7.55
N GLN A 222 23.28 8.39 6.57
CA GLN A 222 24.35 8.70 5.62
C GLN A 222 25.58 9.27 6.32
N ALA A 223 25.39 10.18 7.27
CA ALA A 223 26.48 10.74 8.07
C ALA A 223 27.17 9.66 8.94
N GLU A 224 26.40 8.77 9.59
CA GLU A 224 26.93 7.65 10.37
C GLU A 224 27.74 6.69 9.49
N THR A 225 27.25 6.36 8.29
CA THR A 225 27.94 5.49 7.33
C THR A 225 29.25 6.12 6.86
N GLN A 226 29.24 7.42 6.55
CA GLN A 226 30.46 8.15 6.15
C GLN A 226 31.47 8.19 7.30
N ALA A 227 31.05 8.51 8.50
CA ALA A 227 31.93 8.52 9.67
C ALA A 227 32.55 7.15 9.96
N GLN A 228 31.80 6.06 9.77
CA GLN A 228 32.32 4.71 9.87
C GLN A 228 33.36 4.39 8.77
N GLN A 229 33.09 4.78 7.52
CA GLN A 229 34.06 4.59 6.42
C GLN A 229 35.36 5.39 6.65
N GLU A 230 35.26 6.62 7.10
CA GLU A 230 36.42 7.44 7.45
C GLU A 230 37.24 6.81 8.59
N LYS A 231 36.55 6.26 9.61
CA LYS A 231 37.20 5.55 10.71
C LYS A 231 37.95 4.30 10.23
N PHE A 232 37.31 3.46 9.37
CA PHE A 232 37.98 2.29 8.78
C PHE A 232 39.17 2.68 7.92
N GLN A 233 39.09 3.77 7.15
CA GLN A 233 40.22 4.26 6.37
C GLN A 233 41.35 4.76 7.25
N SER A 234 41.05 5.45 8.35
CA SER A 234 42.05 5.96 9.30
C SER A 234 42.75 4.84 10.11
N GLU A 235 42.02 3.73 10.36
CA GLU A 235 42.55 2.56 11.07
C GLU A 235 43.33 1.58 10.15
N GLY A 236 43.45 1.91 8.84
CA GLY A 236 44.24 1.12 7.89
C GLY A 236 43.60 -0.21 7.48
N ILE A 237 42.36 -0.44 7.83
CA ILE A 237 41.59 -1.65 7.44
C ILE A 237 41.09 -1.44 6.01
N ARG A 238 41.81 -1.98 5.01
CA ARG A 238 41.30 -2.06 3.64
C ARG A 238 40.17 -3.09 3.62
N ILE A 239 38.93 -2.62 3.41
CA ILE A 239 37.82 -3.50 3.05
C ILE A 239 38.13 -3.95 1.61
N GLY A 240 38.37 -5.26 1.43
CA GLY A 240 38.75 -5.82 0.16
C GLY A 240 37.77 -5.48 -0.97
N GLU A 241 38.33 -5.21 -2.15
CA GLU A 241 37.65 -5.10 -3.44
C GLU A 241 36.97 -6.41 -3.83
#